data_0cfd5e62a1b7e2db6f941a79f26adc68
#
_entry.id   0cfd5e62a1b7e2db6f941a79f26adc68
#
_cell.length_a   1.000
_cell.length_b   1.000
_cell.length_c   1.000
_cell.angle_alpha   90.00
_cell.angle_beta   90.00
_cell.angle_gamma   90.00
#
_symmetry.space_group_name_H-M   'P 1'
#
loop_
_entity.id
_entity.type
_entity.pdbx_description
1 polymer ?
#
loop_
_entity_poly.entity_id
_entity_poly.type
_entity_poly.pdbx_seq_one_letter_code
_entity_poly.pdbx_strand_id
1 'polypeptide(L)'
;MSMTLRRRGGRGARLGAAGLLTLAALAGTGAAHSAAAAPQALPAGCSGTSPITCRYAVAPGDYDVTVSIGGASAGQTEMWAEARRLLLPATRTAAGAVATYSFTVNVRQPEGQPTGQGGTGNPGLDLRFTGSGPQVSAVSVKPASQPLVAYLAGDSTVCDQPVAPYAGWGQMITPSVRPGAVIANYGDSGESSGSFLSNSALFPALLAKVKANDPVFIQFGHNDKQTSASAYRNNLTTMISRVRAKGGVPVLVTPPVRRLFDGNRLTPTALHVNGVNVNLPAEMRAVGTAQRVPVVDLTARSKALVESLGPSASAQLFLRSSVDGVTDNTHFSQYGATQMGGLLLQAVREQNLPLAAHLR
;
A
#
# COMPACT_ATOMS: atom_id res chain seq x y z
N MET A 1 -18.99 1.18 -63.42
CA MET A 1 -20.33 1.65 -63.87
C MET A 1 -20.62 2.90 -63.06
N SER A 2 -20.31 3.96 -63.54
CA SER A 2 -20.63 5.12 -64.32
C SER A 2 -22.11 5.51 -64.34
N MET A 3 -22.41 6.75 -63.93
CA MET A 3 -23.36 7.72 -64.46
C MET A 3 -23.72 8.71 -63.34
N THR A 4 -23.23 9.88 -63.31
CA THR A 4 -23.35 11.15 -64.08
C THR A 4 -24.77 11.73 -64.27
N LEU A 5 -24.81 13.06 -63.98
CA LEU A 5 -25.62 14.17 -64.52
C LEU A 5 -27.04 14.38 -63.93
N ARG A 6 -27.63 15.57 -63.78
CA ARG A 6 -27.37 16.94 -64.40
C ARG A 6 -28.18 17.99 -63.62
N ARG A 7 -27.66 19.15 -63.50
CA ARG A 7 -28.06 20.55 -63.63
C ARG A 7 -29.49 20.91 -64.14
N ARG A 8 -30.01 21.99 -63.53
CA ARG A 8 -30.59 23.24 -64.18
C ARG A 8 -31.31 23.99 -63.03
N GLY A 9 -31.24 25.30 -62.82
CA GLY A 9 -30.99 26.46 -63.70
C GLY A 9 -32.23 27.38 -63.65
N GLY A 10 -32.10 28.66 -63.32
CA GLY A 10 -33.13 29.66 -63.55
C GLY A 10 -33.14 30.78 -62.49
N ARG A 11 -32.51 31.78 -62.67
CA ARG A 11 -32.61 33.23 -63.03
C ARG A 11 -33.91 33.93 -62.51
N GLY A 12 -33.67 35.11 -61.95
CA GLY A 12 -34.63 36.19 -61.82
C GLY A 12 -34.29 37.31 -60.88
N ALA A 13 -33.79 38.42 -61.43
CA ALA A 13 -33.37 39.62 -60.71
C ALA A 13 -34.57 40.57 -60.38
N ARG A 14 -34.42 41.43 -59.39
CA ARG A 14 -34.47 42.91 -59.47
C ARG A 14 -34.48 43.60 -58.16
N LEU A 15 -33.48 44.37 -57.92
CA LEU A 15 -33.32 45.76 -57.43
C LEU A 15 -34.46 46.38 -56.60
N GLY A 16 -34.09 46.90 -55.44
CA GLY A 16 -34.75 47.94 -54.65
C GLY A 16 -33.73 48.51 -53.65
N ALA A 17 -33.18 49.67 -53.95
CA ALA A 17 -32.29 50.39 -53.09
C ALA A 17 -33.12 51.24 -52.07
N ALA A 18 -32.62 51.32 -50.83
CA ALA A 18 -32.65 52.54 -50.01
C ALA A 18 -32.15 52.38 -48.59
N GLY A 19 -31.28 53.27 -48.20
CA GLY A 19 -31.18 53.72 -46.78
C GLY A 19 -30.02 53.15 -45.98
N LEU A 20 -28.81 53.74 -46.11
CA LEU A 20 -27.75 53.67 -45.10
C LEU A 20 -28.16 54.35 -43.79
N LEU A 21 -28.03 53.59 -42.70
CA LEU A 21 -27.79 54.14 -41.37
C LEU A 21 -26.77 53.22 -40.69
N THR A 22 -25.53 53.65 -40.73
CA THR A 22 -24.42 53.01 -40.03
C THR A 22 -24.49 53.35 -38.53
N LEU A 23 -24.98 52.43 -37.72
CA LEU A 23 -24.66 52.41 -36.27
C LEU A 23 -23.40 51.59 -36.06
N ALA A 24 -22.30 52.25 -35.76
CA ALA A 24 -21.09 51.61 -35.27
C ALA A 24 -21.31 51.09 -33.87
N ALA A 25 -21.59 49.78 -33.73
CA ALA A 25 -21.52 49.10 -32.46
C ALA A 25 -20.05 48.84 -32.14
N LEU A 26 -19.50 49.56 -31.16
CA LEU A 26 -18.24 49.23 -30.52
C LEU A 26 -18.43 47.90 -29.79
N ALA A 27 -18.04 46.79 -30.42
CA ALA A 27 -17.88 45.51 -29.75
C ALA A 27 -16.62 45.60 -28.85
N GLY A 28 -16.81 46.01 -27.60
CA GLY A 28 -15.80 45.85 -26.56
C GLY A 28 -15.57 44.35 -26.33
N THR A 29 -14.45 43.82 -26.87
CA THR A 29 -13.95 42.51 -26.51
C THR A 29 -13.47 42.59 -25.04
N GLY A 30 -14.39 42.41 -24.12
CA GLY A 30 -14.06 42.16 -22.73
C GLY A 30 -13.34 40.83 -22.65
N ALA A 31 -12.02 40.81 -22.60
CA ALA A 31 -11.27 39.64 -22.20
C ALA A 31 -11.74 39.28 -20.80
N ALA A 32 -12.52 38.21 -20.69
CA ALA A 32 -12.83 37.63 -19.40
C ALA A 32 -11.49 37.10 -18.83
N HIS A 33 -10.89 37.89 -17.99
CA HIS A 33 -9.80 37.43 -17.14
C HIS A 33 -10.43 36.38 -16.23
N SER A 34 -10.16 35.09 -16.51
CA SER A 34 -10.38 34.04 -15.51
C SER A 34 -9.56 34.43 -14.29
N ALA A 35 -10.20 34.96 -13.26
CA ALA A 35 -9.55 35.13 -11.98
C ALA A 35 -9.00 33.75 -11.57
N ALA A 36 -7.68 33.62 -11.49
CA ALA A 36 -7.08 32.43 -10.93
C ALA A 36 -7.71 32.22 -9.56
N ALA A 37 -8.33 31.06 -9.36
CA ALA A 37 -8.92 30.73 -8.08
C ALA A 37 -7.86 30.89 -6.99
N ALA A 38 -8.17 31.62 -5.92
CA ALA A 38 -7.26 31.78 -4.81
C ALA A 38 -6.80 30.41 -4.30
N PRO A 39 -5.52 30.24 -3.93
CA PRO A 39 -5.04 28.98 -3.38
C PRO A 39 -5.92 28.58 -2.19
N GLN A 40 -6.45 27.36 -2.24
CA GLN A 40 -7.24 26.82 -1.13
C GLN A 40 -6.35 26.70 0.10
N ALA A 41 -6.81 27.26 1.23
CA ALA A 41 -6.09 27.14 2.49
C ALA A 41 -5.99 25.66 2.91
N LEU A 42 -4.80 25.25 3.34
CA LEU A 42 -4.58 23.91 3.85
C LEU A 42 -5.34 23.70 5.18
N PRO A 43 -5.76 22.46 5.49
CA PRO A 43 -6.32 22.12 6.79
C PRO A 43 -5.32 22.39 7.92
N ALA A 44 -5.83 22.62 9.13
CA ALA A 44 -5.00 22.80 10.32
C ALA A 44 -4.04 21.60 10.51
N GLY A 45 -2.81 21.86 10.89
CA GLY A 45 -1.76 20.87 11.03
C GLY A 45 -1.06 20.47 9.73
N CYS A 46 -1.50 21.00 8.58
CA CYS A 46 -0.92 20.72 7.27
C CYS A 46 -0.04 21.88 6.77
N SER A 47 1.03 21.54 6.04
CA SER A 47 1.96 22.49 5.42
C SER A 47 2.57 21.91 4.14
N GLY A 48 3.23 22.76 3.34
CA GLY A 48 3.87 22.40 2.08
C GLY A 48 2.91 22.43 0.88
N THR A 49 3.43 22.11 -0.29
CA THR A 49 2.68 22.12 -1.56
C THR A 49 2.80 20.80 -2.32
N SER A 50 4.01 20.22 -2.37
CA SER A 50 4.30 18.91 -2.98
C SER A 50 5.65 18.41 -2.44
N PRO A 51 5.62 17.56 -1.41
CA PRO A 51 4.45 17.01 -0.73
C PRO A 51 3.73 18.01 0.17
N ILE A 52 2.42 17.79 0.42
CA ILE A 52 1.72 18.33 1.57
C ILE A 52 1.92 17.36 2.73
N THR A 53 2.31 17.86 3.89
CA THR A 53 2.48 17.07 5.11
C THR A 53 1.57 17.59 6.20
N CYS A 54 0.90 16.70 6.91
CA CYS A 54 0.06 17.03 8.05
C CYS A 54 0.52 16.26 9.28
N ARG A 55 0.57 16.93 10.43
CA ARG A 55 0.99 16.35 11.71
C ARG A 55 -0.04 16.63 12.79
N TYR A 56 -0.41 15.58 13.52
CA TYR A 56 -1.38 15.65 14.60
C TYR A 56 -0.77 15.06 15.87
N ALA A 57 -0.72 15.87 16.93
CA ALA A 57 -0.23 15.44 18.24
C ALA A 57 -1.27 14.53 18.91
N VAL A 58 -1.20 13.25 18.63
CA VAL A 58 -2.07 12.21 19.21
C VAL A 58 -1.22 11.17 19.93
N ALA A 59 -1.79 10.53 20.96
CA ALA A 59 -1.13 9.42 21.64
C ALA A 59 -1.12 8.15 20.77
N PRO A 60 -0.24 7.17 21.05
CA PRO A 60 -0.32 5.88 20.40
C PRO A 60 -1.70 5.21 20.54
N GLY A 61 -2.29 4.77 19.43
CA GLY A 61 -3.63 4.21 19.37
C GLY A 61 -4.12 4.05 17.94
N ASP A 62 -5.38 3.70 17.76
CA ASP A 62 -6.01 3.57 16.45
C ASP A 62 -6.94 4.77 16.21
N TYR A 63 -6.86 5.37 15.02
CA TYR A 63 -7.58 6.60 14.69
C TYR A 63 -8.34 6.45 13.36
N ASP A 64 -9.59 6.89 13.36
CA ASP A 64 -10.36 7.10 12.14
C ASP A 64 -9.96 8.43 11.52
N VAL A 65 -9.42 8.36 10.32
CA VAL A 65 -8.95 9.49 9.53
C VAL A 65 -9.85 9.66 8.33
N THR A 66 -10.51 10.81 8.22
CA THR A 66 -11.29 11.18 7.04
C THR A 66 -10.62 12.34 6.33
N VAL A 67 -10.37 12.16 5.03
CA VAL A 67 -9.66 13.14 4.20
C VAL A 67 -10.49 13.48 2.99
N SER A 68 -10.62 14.78 2.68
CA SER A 68 -11.14 15.26 1.41
C SER A 68 -9.99 15.74 0.54
N ILE A 69 -9.86 15.17 -0.65
CA ILE A 69 -8.85 15.56 -1.66
C ILE A 69 -9.52 16.24 -2.85
N GLY A 70 -8.76 17.08 -3.55
CA GLY A 70 -9.26 17.91 -4.66
C GLY A 70 -9.54 19.33 -4.23
N GLY A 71 -9.91 20.18 -5.17
CA GLY A 71 -10.10 21.61 -5.00
C GLY A 71 -10.32 22.34 -6.31
N ALA A 72 -9.98 23.62 -6.37
CA ALA A 72 -10.24 24.48 -7.53
C ALA A 72 -9.52 24.03 -8.81
N SER A 73 -8.37 23.38 -8.71
CA SER A 73 -7.59 22.89 -9.87
C SER A 73 -7.68 21.38 -9.99
N ALA A 74 -7.47 20.86 -11.22
CA ALA A 74 -7.27 19.44 -11.40
C ALA A 74 -5.94 18.98 -10.81
N GLY A 75 -5.88 17.78 -10.26
CA GLY A 75 -4.68 17.22 -9.65
C GLY A 75 -4.71 15.71 -9.52
N GLN A 76 -3.61 15.17 -9.03
CA GLN A 76 -3.52 13.77 -8.63
C GLN A 76 -2.91 13.72 -7.24
N THR A 77 -3.59 13.07 -6.32
CA THR A 77 -3.17 12.95 -4.91
C THR A 77 -3.03 11.49 -4.54
N GLU A 78 -1.88 11.15 -3.97
CA GLU A 78 -1.59 9.87 -3.32
C GLU A 78 -1.38 10.16 -1.83
N MET A 79 -1.91 9.33 -0.93
CA MET A 79 -1.84 9.55 0.51
C MET A 79 -1.11 8.43 1.22
N TRP A 80 -0.18 8.83 2.07
CA TRP A 80 0.62 7.98 2.95
C TRP A 80 0.41 8.38 4.40
N ALA A 81 0.52 7.42 5.30
CA ALA A 81 0.55 7.66 6.73
C ALA A 81 1.81 7.07 7.36
N GLU A 82 2.25 7.66 8.46
CA GLU A 82 3.31 7.13 9.29
C GLU A 82 4.59 6.84 8.48
N ALA A 83 5.30 5.74 8.74
CA ALA A 83 6.47 5.28 7.98
C ALA A 83 6.08 4.77 6.57
N ARG A 84 5.51 5.64 5.74
CA ARG A 84 5.13 5.35 4.34
C ARG A 84 4.12 4.19 4.17
N ARG A 85 3.14 4.04 5.06
CA ARG A 85 1.99 3.17 4.77
C ARG A 85 1.08 3.84 3.74
N LEU A 86 0.82 3.18 2.61
CA LEU A 86 -0.07 3.69 1.58
C LEU A 86 -1.52 3.64 2.08
N LEU A 87 -2.22 4.76 2.12
CA LEU A 87 -3.65 4.79 2.43
C LEU A 87 -4.52 4.97 1.20
N LEU A 88 -4.13 5.86 0.30
CA LEU A 88 -4.85 6.11 -0.94
C LEU A 88 -3.86 6.05 -2.11
N PRO A 89 -4.04 5.13 -3.06
CA PRO A 89 -3.29 5.15 -4.31
C PRO A 89 -3.52 6.43 -5.09
N ALA A 90 -2.60 6.76 -6.00
CA ALA A 90 -2.64 7.95 -6.82
C ALA A 90 -4.02 8.15 -7.49
N THR A 91 -4.79 9.10 -6.98
CA THR A 91 -6.18 9.37 -7.33
C THR A 91 -6.31 10.73 -8.00
N ARG A 92 -6.92 10.77 -9.17
CA ARG A 92 -7.14 12.01 -9.93
C ARG A 92 -8.44 12.69 -9.48
N THR A 93 -8.38 14.02 -9.38
CA THR A 93 -9.55 14.89 -9.17
C THR A 93 -9.61 15.92 -10.29
N ALA A 94 -10.79 16.16 -10.85
CA ALA A 94 -11.01 17.23 -11.81
C ALA A 94 -11.04 18.59 -11.10
N ALA A 95 -10.85 19.68 -11.84
CA ALA A 95 -10.99 21.02 -11.32
C ALA A 95 -12.40 21.22 -10.72
N GLY A 96 -12.49 21.78 -9.52
CA GLY A 96 -13.73 21.97 -8.78
C GLY A 96 -14.29 20.71 -8.09
N ALA A 97 -13.70 19.52 -8.33
CA ALA A 97 -14.16 18.28 -7.71
C ALA A 97 -13.45 18.04 -6.36
N VAL A 98 -14.21 17.50 -5.39
CA VAL A 98 -13.70 17.02 -4.11
C VAL A 98 -14.19 15.60 -3.87
N ALA A 99 -13.28 14.72 -3.45
CA ALA A 99 -13.60 13.34 -3.09
C ALA A 99 -13.16 13.05 -1.65
N THR A 100 -13.99 12.35 -0.89
CA THR A 100 -13.74 12.06 0.52
C THR A 100 -13.49 10.58 0.74
N TYR A 101 -12.45 10.28 1.51
CA TYR A 101 -12.00 8.93 1.85
C TYR A 101 -11.84 8.79 3.36
N SER A 102 -12.13 7.60 3.87
CA SER A 102 -11.96 7.28 5.29
C SER A 102 -11.14 6.00 5.45
N PHE A 103 -10.27 6.02 6.47
CA PHE A 103 -9.34 4.96 6.83
C PHE A 103 -9.27 4.85 8.35
N THR A 104 -8.89 3.68 8.86
CA THR A 104 -8.42 3.57 10.25
C THR A 104 -6.90 3.40 10.21
N VAL A 105 -6.17 4.19 11.00
CA VAL A 105 -4.70 4.24 11.03
C VAL A 105 -4.21 3.88 12.42
N ASN A 106 -3.26 2.93 12.48
CA ASN A 106 -2.56 2.59 13.72
C ASN A 106 -1.37 3.53 13.92
N VAL A 107 -1.38 4.26 15.02
CA VAL A 107 -0.30 5.15 15.49
C VAL A 107 0.42 4.46 16.63
N ARG A 108 1.72 4.30 16.55
CA ARG A 108 2.53 3.65 17.60
C ARG A 108 3.82 4.42 17.88
N GLN A 109 4.40 4.15 19.03
CA GLN A 109 5.67 4.72 19.48
C GLN A 109 6.57 3.59 20.00
N PRO A 110 7.76 3.35 19.43
CA PRO A 110 8.25 3.97 18.21
C PRO A 110 7.47 3.50 16.98
N GLU A 111 7.33 4.41 16.01
CA GLU A 111 6.83 4.11 14.68
C GLU A 111 7.89 3.39 13.84
N GLY A 112 7.50 2.73 12.75
CA GLY A 112 8.45 2.14 11.78
C GLY A 112 9.19 0.94 12.35
N GLN A 113 10.52 0.93 12.17
CA GLN A 113 11.40 -0.21 12.46
C GLN A 113 12.32 0.08 13.65
N PRO A 114 11.99 -0.40 14.86
CA PRO A 114 12.71 -0.03 16.09
C PRO A 114 14.12 -0.61 16.21
N THR A 115 14.52 -1.59 15.38
CA THR A 115 15.87 -2.19 15.43
C THR A 115 16.94 -1.39 14.68
N GLY A 116 16.61 -0.19 14.18
CA GLY A 116 17.58 0.73 13.58
C GLY A 116 17.79 0.62 12.07
N GLN A 117 17.15 -0.34 11.42
CA GLN A 117 17.25 -0.53 9.96
C GLN A 117 16.45 0.53 9.16
N GLY A 118 15.41 1.12 9.75
CA GLY A 118 14.50 2.02 9.05
C GLY A 118 14.12 3.27 9.82
N GLY A 119 14.61 3.45 11.03
CA GLY A 119 14.23 4.57 11.90
C GLY A 119 12.92 4.36 12.64
N THR A 120 12.64 5.28 13.55
CA THR A 120 11.54 5.19 14.52
C THR A 120 10.38 6.13 14.24
N GLY A 121 10.42 6.90 13.14
CA GLY A 121 9.38 7.88 12.78
C GLY A 121 9.29 9.07 13.75
N ASN A 122 8.13 9.72 13.76
CA ASN A 122 7.85 10.87 14.63
C ASN A 122 6.73 10.53 15.62
N PRO A 123 6.69 11.17 16.78
CA PRO A 123 5.53 11.08 17.68
C PRO A 123 4.26 11.65 17.05
N GLY A 124 3.11 10.99 17.26
CA GLY A 124 1.81 11.42 16.75
C GLY A 124 1.46 10.81 15.41
N LEU A 125 0.46 11.34 14.74
CA LEU A 125 0.01 10.89 13.42
C LEU A 125 0.61 11.79 12.33
N ASP A 126 1.39 11.19 11.46
CA ASP A 126 1.92 11.81 10.24
C ASP A 126 1.11 11.38 9.01
N LEU A 127 0.67 12.37 8.19
CA LEU A 127 0.07 12.15 6.88
C LEU A 127 0.88 12.88 5.83
N ARG A 128 1.10 12.23 4.69
CA ARG A 128 1.84 12.79 3.56
C ARG A 128 1.05 12.62 2.27
N PHE A 129 0.84 13.71 1.55
CA PHE A 129 0.15 13.73 0.27
C PHE A 129 1.14 14.07 -0.84
N THR A 130 1.26 13.17 -1.80
CA THR A 130 2.17 13.26 -2.94
C THR A 130 1.38 13.20 -4.25
N GLY A 131 2.08 13.35 -5.38
CA GLY A 131 1.47 13.24 -6.70
C GLY A 131 1.67 14.52 -7.54
N SER A 132 1.02 14.56 -8.69
CA SER A 132 1.08 15.73 -9.59
C SER A 132 0.01 16.74 -9.19
N GLY A 133 0.41 17.78 -8.44
CA GLY A 133 -0.51 18.78 -7.90
C GLY A 133 -1.42 18.21 -6.80
N PRO A 134 -0.85 17.66 -5.70
CA PRO A 134 -1.66 17.10 -4.63
C PRO A 134 -2.50 18.18 -3.97
N GLN A 135 -3.75 17.87 -3.63
CA GLN A 135 -4.68 18.80 -3.01
C GLN A 135 -5.39 18.13 -1.83
N VAL A 136 -5.44 18.83 -0.72
CA VAL A 136 -6.14 18.42 0.51
C VAL A 136 -7.03 19.58 0.96
N SER A 137 -8.33 19.33 1.03
CA SER A 137 -9.34 20.35 1.42
C SER A 137 -9.83 20.19 2.85
N ALA A 138 -9.79 18.97 3.39
CA ALA A 138 -10.16 18.71 4.78
C ALA A 138 -9.45 17.46 5.32
N VAL A 139 -9.13 17.48 6.62
CA VAL A 139 -8.68 16.30 7.38
C VAL A 139 -9.40 16.29 8.73
N SER A 140 -9.94 15.14 9.10
CA SER A 140 -10.51 14.89 10.43
C SER A 140 -9.85 13.66 11.02
N VAL A 141 -9.41 13.75 12.26
CA VAL A 141 -8.77 12.66 13.03
C VAL A 141 -9.56 12.47 14.32
N LYS A 142 -10.02 11.23 14.57
CA LYS A 142 -10.77 10.85 15.78
C LYS A 142 -10.29 9.51 16.29
N PRO A 143 -10.27 9.23 17.60
CA PRO A 143 -10.01 7.90 18.09
C PRO A 143 -10.99 6.89 17.47
N ALA A 144 -10.49 5.76 17.00
CA ALA A 144 -11.31 4.68 16.45
C ALA A 144 -11.99 3.89 17.58
N SER A 145 -13.25 3.50 17.37
CA SER A 145 -14.01 2.73 18.34
C SER A 145 -13.79 1.23 18.14
N GLN A 146 -12.89 0.63 18.91
CA GLN A 146 -12.63 -0.82 18.96
C GLN A 146 -12.48 -1.49 17.58
N PRO A 147 -11.56 -1.01 16.72
CA PRO A 147 -11.37 -1.64 15.43
C PRO A 147 -10.81 -3.06 15.58
N LEU A 148 -11.04 -3.92 14.58
CA LEU A 148 -10.28 -5.14 14.42
C LEU A 148 -8.83 -4.76 14.08
N VAL A 149 -7.85 -5.22 14.87
CA VAL A 149 -6.45 -4.92 14.61
C VAL A 149 -5.76 -6.13 13.99
N ALA A 150 -5.39 -6.02 12.71
CA ALA A 150 -4.58 -7.04 12.06
C ALA A 150 -3.10 -6.75 12.25
N TYR A 151 -2.46 -7.51 13.11
CA TYR A 151 -1.02 -7.40 13.39
C TYR A 151 -0.20 -8.13 12.35
N LEU A 152 0.90 -7.52 11.90
CA LEU A 152 1.87 -8.15 11.02
C LEU A 152 3.19 -8.33 11.77
N ALA A 153 3.66 -9.57 11.83
CA ALA A 153 4.98 -9.97 12.32
C ALA A 153 5.79 -10.48 11.12
N GLY A 154 6.94 -9.89 10.85
CA GLY A 154 7.71 -10.27 9.68
C GLY A 154 9.01 -9.50 9.52
N ASP A 155 9.63 -9.72 8.37
CA ASP A 155 10.90 -9.14 7.97
C ASP A 155 10.75 -7.93 7.01
N SER A 156 11.83 -7.55 6.32
CA SER A 156 11.88 -6.43 5.38
C SER A 156 10.87 -6.52 4.22
N THR A 157 10.37 -7.71 3.90
CA THR A 157 9.36 -7.90 2.85
C THR A 157 7.94 -7.62 3.34
N VAL A 158 7.74 -7.49 4.65
CA VAL A 158 6.46 -7.20 5.32
C VAL A 158 6.40 -5.77 5.82
N CYS A 159 7.50 -5.26 6.42
CA CYS A 159 7.53 -4.06 7.24
C CYS A 159 7.21 -2.77 6.49
N ASP A 160 6.94 -1.71 7.25
CA ASP A 160 6.85 -0.36 6.74
C ASP A 160 8.28 0.14 6.43
N GLN A 161 8.64 0.17 5.16
CA GLN A 161 9.92 0.69 4.68
C GLN A 161 9.85 2.22 4.61
N PRO A 162 10.57 2.96 5.48
CA PRO A 162 10.43 4.43 5.54
C PRO A 162 11.11 5.13 4.36
N VAL A 163 12.08 4.46 3.74
CA VAL A 163 12.88 5.03 2.65
C VAL A 163 12.58 4.31 1.33
N ALA A 164 12.18 5.09 0.30
CA ALA A 164 12.08 4.58 -1.06
C ALA A 164 13.48 4.20 -1.59
N PRO A 165 13.58 3.21 -2.50
CA PRO A 165 12.51 2.55 -3.25
C PRO A 165 11.91 1.30 -2.57
N TYR A 166 12.43 0.90 -1.43
CA TYR A 166 12.02 -0.31 -0.72
C TYR A 166 10.55 -0.24 -0.30
N ALA A 167 9.85 -1.37 -0.38
CA ALA A 167 8.48 -1.50 0.12
C ALA A 167 8.19 -2.90 0.63
N GLY A 168 7.56 -3.01 1.80
CA GLY A 168 6.99 -4.27 2.30
C GLY A 168 5.53 -4.43 1.86
N TRP A 169 5.05 -5.67 1.68
CA TRP A 169 3.67 -5.91 1.28
C TRP A 169 2.67 -5.43 2.36
N GLY A 170 3.04 -5.48 3.64
CA GLY A 170 2.20 -4.98 4.73
C GLY A 170 1.95 -3.48 4.66
N GLN A 171 2.91 -2.72 4.15
CA GLN A 171 2.83 -1.30 3.89
C GLN A 171 1.82 -0.95 2.78
N MET A 172 1.58 -1.89 1.85
CA MET A 172 0.81 -1.65 0.62
C MET A 172 -0.63 -2.18 0.66
N ILE A 173 -1.02 -2.98 1.68
CA ILE A 173 -2.36 -3.57 1.76
C ILE A 173 -3.41 -2.66 2.40
N THR A 174 -2.99 -1.62 3.10
CA THR A 174 -3.87 -0.72 3.86
C THR A 174 -4.99 -0.07 3.02
N PRO A 175 -4.81 0.30 1.73
CA PRO A 175 -5.89 0.83 0.91
C PRO A 175 -7.07 -0.13 0.73
N SER A 176 -6.81 -1.43 0.85
CA SER A 176 -7.83 -2.47 0.70
C SER A 176 -8.64 -2.73 1.97
N VAL A 177 -8.30 -2.08 3.08
CA VAL A 177 -8.98 -2.26 4.37
C VAL A 177 -10.01 -1.17 4.59
N ARG A 178 -11.22 -1.56 5.02
CA ARG A 178 -12.31 -0.62 5.35
C ARG A 178 -12.10 0.00 6.73
N PRO A 179 -12.64 1.19 7.00
CA PRO A 179 -12.74 1.71 8.36
C PRO A 179 -13.40 0.69 9.31
N GLY A 180 -12.95 0.66 10.55
CA GLY A 180 -13.33 -0.35 11.55
C GLY A 180 -12.41 -1.56 11.60
N ALA A 181 -11.42 -1.63 10.69
CA ALA A 181 -10.27 -2.50 10.83
C ALA A 181 -8.98 -1.74 10.47
N VAL A 182 -7.86 -2.15 11.04
CA VAL A 182 -6.57 -1.47 10.88
C VAL A 182 -5.42 -2.47 10.78
N ILE A 183 -4.40 -2.10 10.01
CA ILE A 183 -3.14 -2.85 9.93
C ILE A 183 -2.14 -2.23 10.92
N ALA A 184 -1.69 -3.02 11.88
CA ALA A 184 -0.60 -2.70 12.79
C ALA A 184 0.66 -3.47 12.37
N ASN A 185 1.50 -2.85 11.56
CA ASN A 185 2.66 -3.50 10.96
C ASN A 185 3.88 -3.43 11.90
N TYR A 186 4.16 -4.52 12.60
CA TYR A 186 5.33 -4.68 13.48
C TYR A 186 6.52 -5.35 12.79
N GLY A 187 6.44 -5.59 11.48
CA GLY A 187 7.58 -6.12 10.72
C GLY A 187 8.81 -5.24 10.87
N ASP A 188 10.00 -5.85 10.87
CA ASP A 188 11.27 -5.16 10.99
C ASP A 188 12.33 -5.79 10.08
N SER A 189 13.13 -4.96 9.41
CA SER A 189 14.11 -5.39 8.42
C SER A 189 15.25 -6.21 9.05
N GLY A 190 15.64 -7.28 8.36
CA GLY A 190 16.75 -8.13 8.82
C GLY A 190 16.36 -9.21 9.81
N GLU A 191 15.13 -9.21 10.30
CA GLU A 191 14.67 -10.14 11.32
C GLU A 191 14.43 -11.56 10.78
N SER A 192 14.96 -12.53 11.51
CA SER A 192 14.60 -13.95 11.40
C SER A 192 13.46 -14.29 12.35
N SER A 193 12.90 -15.50 12.23
CA SER A 193 11.90 -15.99 13.18
C SER A 193 12.38 -15.97 14.62
N GLY A 194 13.68 -16.25 14.84
CA GLY A 194 14.28 -16.30 16.18
C GLY A 194 14.58 -14.92 16.74
N SER A 195 15.19 -14.04 15.96
CA SER A 195 15.53 -12.69 16.42
C SER A 195 14.27 -11.85 16.70
N PHE A 196 13.26 -11.93 15.82
CA PHE A 196 11.99 -11.25 16.03
C PHE A 196 11.26 -11.73 17.30
N LEU A 197 11.26 -13.05 17.55
CA LEU A 197 10.63 -13.65 18.72
C LEU A 197 11.27 -13.18 20.02
N SER A 198 12.60 -13.02 20.04
CA SER A 198 13.39 -12.72 21.24
C SER A 198 13.58 -11.23 21.52
N ASN A 199 13.50 -10.38 20.52
CA ASN A 199 13.68 -8.93 20.68
C ASN A 199 12.48 -8.30 21.36
N SER A 200 12.69 -7.68 22.52
CA SER A 200 11.61 -7.09 23.35
C SER A 200 10.83 -5.97 22.64
N ALA A 201 11.44 -5.27 21.68
CA ALA A 201 10.80 -4.20 20.91
C ALA A 201 9.90 -4.73 19.78
N LEU A 202 9.96 -6.03 19.46
CA LEU A 202 9.27 -6.64 18.31
C LEU A 202 8.11 -7.54 18.76
N PHE A 203 8.29 -8.87 18.80
CA PHE A 203 7.18 -9.77 19.10
C PHE A 203 6.56 -9.55 20.50
N PRO A 204 7.32 -9.35 21.58
CA PRO A 204 6.74 -9.02 22.88
C PRO A 204 5.95 -7.71 22.87
N ALA A 205 6.43 -6.68 22.17
CA ALA A 205 5.72 -5.40 22.04
C ALA A 205 4.42 -5.54 21.25
N LEU A 206 4.42 -6.28 20.14
CA LEU A 206 3.24 -6.66 19.39
C LEU A 206 2.24 -7.42 20.29
N LEU A 207 2.72 -8.48 20.96
CA LEU A 207 1.90 -9.36 21.78
C LEU A 207 1.21 -8.63 22.94
N ALA A 208 1.85 -7.59 23.48
CA ALA A 208 1.27 -6.75 24.54
C ALA A 208 0.00 -6.01 24.09
N LYS A 209 -0.20 -5.82 22.78
CA LYS A 209 -1.34 -5.10 22.20
C LYS A 209 -2.45 -6.02 21.68
N VAL A 210 -2.15 -7.29 21.42
CA VAL A 210 -3.12 -8.27 20.89
C VAL A 210 -4.29 -8.46 21.84
N LYS A 211 -5.49 -8.38 21.30
CA LYS A 211 -6.76 -8.64 21.98
C LYS A 211 -7.45 -9.88 21.39
N ALA A 212 -8.52 -10.31 22.02
CA ALA A 212 -9.33 -11.42 21.50
C ALA A 212 -9.84 -11.13 20.08
N ASN A 213 -9.74 -12.13 19.21
CA ASN A 213 -10.11 -12.13 17.79
C ASN A 213 -9.20 -11.30 16.87
N ASP A 214 -8.20 -10.58 17.35
CA ASP A 214 -7.25 -9.89 16.48
C ASP A 214 -6.43 -10.91 15.69
N PRO A 215 -6.39 -10.84 14.34
CA PRO A 215 -5.51 -11.69 13.55
C PRO A 215 -4.06 -11.24 13.64
N VAL A 216 -3.16 -12.20 13.79
CA VAL A 216 -1.71 -11.98 13.76
C VAL A 216 -1.11 -12.77 12.62
N PHE A 217 -0.72 -12.09 11.56
CA PHE A 217 -0.04 -12.66 10.40
C PHE A 217 1.45 -12.78 10.69
N ILE A 218 1.99 -13.99 10.58
CA ILE A 218 3.39 -14.32 10.93
C ILE A 218 4.11 -14.81 9.69
N GLN A 219 5.07 -14.02 9.17
CA GLN A 219 5.87 -14.35 7.99
C GLN A 219 7.36 -14.22 8.29
N PHE A 220 8.11 -15.31 8.19
CA PHE A 220 9.57 -15.35 8.27
C PHE A 220 10.15 -16.36 7.28
N GLY A 221 11.45 -16.23 6.99
CA GLY A 221 12.18 -17.13 6.11
C GLY A 221 13.36 -16.47 5.40
N HIS A 222 13.23 -15.19 5.01
CA HIS A 222 14.30 -14.51 4.28
C HIS A 222 15.61 -14.41 5.06
N ASN A 223 15.53 -14.28 6.38
CA ASN A 223 16.69 -14.14 7.26
C ASN A 223 16.97 -15.40 8.13
N ASP A 224 16.15 -16.44 7.99
CA ASP A 224 16.38 -17.76 8.61
C ASP A 224 17.40 -18.59 7.82
N LYS A 225 18.49 -17.96 7.35
CA LYS A 225 19.47 -18.51 6.39
C LYS A 225 20.21 -19.74 6.91
N GLN A 226 20.40 -19.85 8.23
CA GLN A 226 21.08 -20.94 8.90
C GLN A 226 20.22 -21.58 10.01
N THR A 227 18.94 -21.23 10.06
CA THR A 227 18.01 -21.74 11.07
C THR A 227 17.69 -23.20 10.78
N SER A 228 17.86 -24.09 11.76
CA SER A 228 17.52 -25.50 11.64
C SER A 228 15.98 -25.69 11.57
N ALA A 229 15.53 -26.81 11.03
CA ALA A 229 14.10 -27.13 10.95
C ALA A 229 13.43 -27.14 12.35
N SER A 230 14.11 -27.70 13.36
CA SER A 230 13.59 -27.73 14.71
C SER A 230 13.49 -26.35 15.33
N ALA A 231 14.52 -25.51 15.18
CA ALA A 231 14.51 -24.15 15.71
C ALA A 231 13.41 -23.31 15.03
N TYR A 232 13.27 -23.40 13.70
CA TYR A 232 12.24 -22.68 12.94
C TYR A 232 10.82 -23.09 13.39
N ARG A 233 10.55 -24.40 13.49
CA ARG A 233 9.27 -24.91 13.99
C ARG A 233 8.99 -24.44 15.42
N ASN A 234 9.97 -24.48 16.31
CA ASN A 234 9.83 -24.05 17.69
C ASN A 234 9.52 -22.56 17.79
N ASN A 235 10.18 -21.71 17.00
CA ASN A 235 9.91 -20.26 16.95
C ASN A 235 8.47 -19.99 16.53
N LEU A 236 8.01 -20.59 15.44
CA LEU A 236 6.64 -20.44 14.96
C LEU A 236 5.60 -20.96 15.97
N THR A 237 5.82 -22.14 16.54
CA THR A 237 4.92 -22.73 17.54
C THR A 237 4.84 -21.85 18.79
N THR A 238 5.96 -21.26 19.22
CA THR A 238 5.99 -20.34 20.34
C THR A 238 5.18 -19.07 20.05
N MET A 239 5.33 -18.46 18.86
CA MET A 239 4.53 -17.31 18.47
C MET A 239 3.04 -17.65 18.44
N ILE A 240 2.66 -18.78 17.81
CA ILE A 240 1.27 -19.26 17.74
C ILE A 240 0.68 -19.40 19.15
N SER A 241 1.37 -20.10 20.05
CA SER A 241 0.86 -20.37 21.39
C SER A 241 0.66 -19.09 22.20
N ARG A 242 1.60 -18.13 22.08
CA ARG A 242 1.51 -16.85 22.79
C ARG A 242 0.39 -15.96 22.24
N VAL A 243 0.18 -15.94 20.92
CA VAL A 243 -0.95 -15.22 20.30
C VAL A 243 -2.27 -15.80 20.79
N ARG A 244 -2.41 -17.12 20.77
CA ARG A 244 -3.61 -17.80 21.30
C ARG A 244 -3.86 -17.53 22.77
N ALA A 245 -2.81 -17.48 23.59
CA ALA A 245 -2.93 -17.14 25.00
C ALA A 245 -3.49 -15.73 25.25
N LYS A 246 -3.42 -14.83 24.26
CA LYS A 246 -4.05 -13.50 24.26
C LYS A 246 -5.47 -13.51 23.67
N GLY A 247 -5.96 -14.66 23.20
CA GLY A 247 -7.22 -14.77 22.46
C GLY A 247 -7.12 -14.33 21.00
N GLY A 248 -5.94 -13.98 20.52
CA GLY A 248 -5.70 -13.62 19.11
C GLY A 248 -5.74 -14.82 18.17
N VAL A 249 -5.89 -14.57 16.87
CA VAL A 249 -5.98 -15.57 15.82
C VAL A 249 -4.66 -15.60 15.02
N PRO A 250 -3.75 -16.55 15.27
CA PRO A 250 -2.52 -16.65 14.50
C PRO A 250 -2.82 -17.14 13.07
N VAL A 251 -2.15 -16.54 12.10
CA VAL A 251 -2.18 -16.90 10.68
C VAL A 251 -0.73 -16.97 10.20
N LEU A 252 -0.31 -18.12 9.71
CA LEU A 252 1.02 -18.26 9.12
C LEU A 252 1.01 -17.79 7.66
N VAL A 253 2.08 -17.14 7.24
CA VAL A 253 2.28 -16.69 5.86
C VAL A 253 3.65 -17.20 5.41
N THR A 254 3.71 -18.11 4.43
CA THR A 254 4.99 -18.53 3.90
C THR A 254 5.70 -17.38 3.18
N PRO A 255 7.04 -17.26 3.28
CA PRO A 255 7.77 -16.12 2.71
C PRO A 255 7.60 -16.06 1.19
N PRO A 256 7.35 -14.89 0.59
CA PRO A 256 7.31 -14.73 -0.86
C PRO A 256 8.69 -15.02 -1.48
N VAL A 257 8.71 -15.50 -2.72
CA VAL A 257 9.93 -15.94 -3.38
C VAL A 257 10.93 -14.80 -3.63
N ARG A 258 12.23 -15.14 -3.74
CA ARG A 258 13.25 -14.27 -4.32
C ARG A 258 13.25 -14.43 -5.84
N ARG A 259 13.75 -13.43 -6.56
CA ARG A 259 13.91 -13.49 -8.02
C ARG A 259 15.28 -14.07 -8.40
N LEU A 260 15.50 -15.33 -8.08
CA LEU A 260 16.72 -16.06 -8.44
C LEU A 260 16.35 -17.22 -9.37
N PHE A 261 16.64 -17.07 -10.65
CA PHE A 261 16.30 -18.01 -11.69
C PHE A 261 17.48 -18.90 -12.09
N ASP A 262 17.12 -20.14 -12.48
CA ASP A 262 17.91 -21.04 -13.31
C ASP A 262 17.06 -21.34 -14.55
N GLY A 263 17.48 -20.82 -15.70
CA GLY A 263 16.62 -20.78 -16.88
C GLY A 263 15.32 -20.02 -16.60
N ASN A 264 14.19 -20.69 -16.75
CA ASN A 264 12.84 -20.15 -16.50
C ASN A 264 12.23 -20.61 -15.16
N ARG A 265 13.00 -21.27 -14.31
CA ARG A 265 12.54 -21.79 -13.02
C ARG A 265 13.27 -21.09 -11.88
N LEU A 266 12.56 -20.93 -10.78
CA LEU A 266 13.15 -20.41 -9.55
C LEU A 266 14.04 -21.46 -8.88
N THR A 267 15.20 -21.03 -8.41
CA THR A 267 16.16 -21.88 -7.69
C THR A 267 15.63 -22.34 -6.33
N PRO A 268 16.18 -23.39 -5.71
CA PRO A 268 15.84 -23.77 -4.33
C PRO A 268 16.01 -22.60 -3.33
N THR A 269 17.06 -21.79 -3.48
CA THR A 269 17.30 -20.61 -2.64
C THR A 269 16.20 -19.56 -2.83
N ALA A 270 15.70 -19.37 -4.05
CA ALA A 270 14.56 -18.48 -4.32
C ALA A 270 13.30 -18.96 -3.60
N LEU A 271 13.16 -20.27 -3.42
CA LEU A 271 12.04 -20.94 -2.74
C LEU A 271 12.29 -21.17 -1.24
N HIS A 272 13.28 -20.49 -0.68
CA HIS A 272 13.64 -20.55 0.74
C HIS A 272 14.07 -21.94 1.25
N VAL A 273 14.75 -22.73 0.41
CA VAL A 273 15.64 -23.77 0.91
C VAL A 273 16.88 -23.06 1.39
N ASN A 274 17.13 -23.09 2.70
CA ASN A 274 18.17 -22.30 3.35
C ASN A 274 19.55 -22.95 3.28
N GLY A 275 20.58 -22.29 3.87
CA GLY A 275 21.97 -22.74 3.82
C GLY A 275 22.27 -24.07 4.54
N VAL A 276 21.33 -24.61 5.31
CA VAL A 276 21.40 -25.93 5.96
C VAL A 276 20.36 -26.91 5.37
N ASN A 277 19.97 -26.68 4.11
CA ASN A 277 19.05 -27.50 3.34
C ASN A 277 17.64 -27.69 3.94
N VAL A 278 17.17 -26.74 4.72
CA VAL A 278 15.80 -26.73 5.27
C VAL A 278 14.87 -25.99 4.31
N ASN A 279 13.80 -26.64 3.89
CA ASN A 279 12.71 -26.00 3.13
C ASN A 279 11.78 -25.28 4.10
N LEU A 280 12.05 -24.01 4.38
CA LEU A 280 11.32 -23.21 5.38
C LEU A 280 9.82 -23.11 5.10
N PRO A 281 9.33 -22.90 3.86
CA PRO A 281 7.89 -22.95 3.56
C PRO A 281 7.24 -24.31 3.87
N ALA A 282 7.94 -25.41 3.59
CA ALA A 282 7.43 -26.76 3.92
C ALA A 282 7.31 -26.96 5.44
N GLU A 283 8.31 -26.50 6.20
CA GLU A 283 8.27 -26.52 7.66
C GLU A 283 7.13 -25.67 8.22
N MET A 284 6.90 -24.48 7.68
CA MET A 284 5.79 -23.61 8.10
C MET A 284 4.43 -24.25 7.82
N ARG A 285 4.24 -24.90 6.64
CA ARG A 285 3.01 -25.65 6.34
C ARG A 285 2.80 -26.82 7.30
N ALA A 286 3.86 -27.54 7.63
CA ALA A 286 3.81 -28.65 8.59
C ALA A 286 3.39 -28.15 9.99
N VAL A 287 3.95 -27.02 10.44
CA VAL A 287 3.54 -26.36 11.71
C VAL A 287 2.07 -25.95 11.64
N GLY A 288 1.63 -25.34 10.54
CA GLY A 288 0.23 -24.94 10.35
C GLY A 288 -0.72 -26.13 10.51
N THR A 289 -0.42 -27.24 9.87
CA THR A 289 -1.19 -28.50 10.00
C THR A 289 -1.18 -29.02 11.42
N ALA A 290 0.00 -29.18 12.02
CA ALA A 290 0.15 -29.72 13.39
C ALA A 290 -0.54 -28.86 14.45
N GLN A 291 -0.46 -27.54 14.29
CA GLN A 291 -1.05 -26.56 15.21
C GLN A 291 -2.50 -26.18 14.85
N ARG A 292 -3.05 -26.70 13.75
CA ARG A 292 -4.37 -26.30 13.22
C ARG A 292 -4.51 -24.79 13.09
N VAL A 293 -3.53 -24.16 12.42
CA VAL A 293 -3.46 -22.74 12.14
C VAL A 293 -3.58 -22.52 10.64
N PRO A 294 -4.39 -21.56 10.16
CA PRO A 294 -4.43 -21.21 8.75
C PRO A 294 -3.05 -20.85 8.20
N VAL A 295 -2.77 -21.31 6.99
CA VAL A 295 -1.53 -20.97 6.26
C VAL A 295 -1.88 -20.29 4.96
N VAL A 296 -1.46 -19.05 4.78
CA VAL A 296 -1.41 -18.40 3.48
C VAL A 296 -0.12 -18.83 2.79
N ASP A 297 -0.21 -19.69 1.78
CA ASP A 297 0.96 -20.16 1.03
C ASP A 297 1.39 -19.10 0.00
N LEU A 298 2.01 -18.01 0.51
CA LEU A 298 2.47 -16.91 -0.33
C LEU A 298 3.69 -17.31 -1.17
N THR A 299 4.49 -18.31 -0.73
CA THR A 299 5.56 -18.88 -1.56
C THR A 299 5.01 -19.49 -2.84
N ALA A 300 3.98 -20.33 -2.76
CA ALA A 300 3.37 -20.97 -3.94
C ALA A 300 2.73 -19.92 -4.87
N ARG A 301 2.03 -18.94 -4.31
CA ARG A 301 1.36 -17.88 -5.08
C ARG A 301 2.36 -16.96 -5.78
N SER A 302 3.37 -16.49 -5.07
CA SER A 302 4.41 -15.63 -5.65
C SER A 302 5.30 -16.39 -6.64
N LYS A 303 5.58 -17.69 -6.40
CA LYS A 303 6.24 -18.56 -7.37
C LYS A 303 5.48 -18.60 -8.69
N ALA A 304 4.17 -18.87 -8.64
CA ALA A 304 3.34 -18.92 -9.84
C ALA A 304 3.38 -17.60 -10.61
N LEU A 305 3.26 -16.47 -9.93
CA LEU A 305 3.35 -15.13 -10.54
C LEU A 305 4.73 -14.89 -11.17
N VAL A 306 5.80 -15.07 -10.39
CA VAL A 306 7.17 -14.74 -10.82
C VAL A 306 7.63 -15.63 -11.98
N GLU A 307 7.34 -16.95 -11.94
CA GLU A 307 7.67 -17.86 -13.03
C GLU A 307 6.80 -17.61 -14.29
N SER A 308 5.52 -17.23 -14.14
CA SER A 308 4.68 -16.90 -15.29
C SER A 308 5.16 -15.63 -16.04
N LEU A 309 5.72 -14.67 -15.32
CA LEU A 309 6.35 -13.48 -15.90
C LEU A 309 7.72 -13.77 -16.49
N GLY A 310 8.40 -14.81 -16.03
CA GLY A 310 9.76 -15.15 -16.42
C GLY A 310 10.82 -14.17 -15.90
N PRO A 311 12.12 -14.44 -16.22
CA PRO A 311 13.22 -13.67 -15.66
C PRO A 311 13.20 -12.18 -15.99
N SER A 312 12.76 -11.81 -17.19
CA SER A 312 12.77 -10.41 -17.63
C SER A 312 11.62 -9.61 -17.03
N ALA A 313 10.37 -10.02 -17.27
CA ALA A 313 9.21 -9.23 -16.85
C ALA A 313 9.00 -9.22 -15.33
N SER A 314 9.40 -10.29 -14.60
CA SER A 314 9.34 -10.30 -13.15
C SER A 314 10.27 -9.29 -12.47
N ALA A 315 11.26 -8.74 -13.19
CA ALA A 315 12.17 -7.73 -12.64
C ALA A 315 11.44 -6.49 -12.11
N GLN A 316 10.28 -6.13 -12.67
CA GLN A 316 9.48 -5.00 -12.21
C GLN A 316 8.91 -5.17 -10.79
N LEU A 317 8.80 -6.39 -10.30
CA LEU A 317 8.35 -6.68 -8.93
C LEU A 317 9.43 -6.40 -7.88
N PHE A 318 10.68 -6.35 -8.30
CA PHE A 318 11.86 -6.20 -7.45
C PHE A 318 12.61 -4.90 -7.78
N LEU A 319 13.64 -4.58 -7.02
CA LEU A 319 14.40 -3.34 -7.26
C LEU A 319 15.34 -3.49 -8.45
N ARG A 320 15.42 -2.44 -9.28
CA ARG A 320 16.21 -2.41 -10.52
C ARG A 320 17.08 -1.16 -10.58
N SER A 321 18.33 -1.31 -10.93
CA SER A 321 19.27 -0.19 -10.99
C SER A 321 18.83 0.93 -11.96
N SER A 322 18.19 0.59 -13.07
CA SER A 322 17.70 1.55 -14.06
C SER A 322 16.54 2.43 -13.60
N VAL A 323 15.82 2.02 -12.54
CA VAL A 323 14.63 2.72 -12.01
C VAL A 323 14.85 3.14 -10.57
N ASP A 324 15.45 2.28 -9.78
CA ASP A 324 15.51 2.38 -8.32
C ASP A 324 16.91 2.77 -7.80
N GLY A 325 17.91 2.82 -8.69
CA GLY A 325 19.31 3.07 -8.34
C GLY A 325 20.02 1.88 -7.69
N VAL A 326 19.29 0.78 -7.44
CA VAL A 326 19.81 -0.43 -6.80
C VAL A 326 19.20 -1.66 -7.46
N THR A 327 20.00 -2.75 -7.57
CA THR A 327 19.50 -4.06 -8.02
C THR A 327 19.40 -4.99 -6.84
N ASP A 328 18.18 -5.46 -6.56
CA ASP A 328 17.92 -6.39 -5.46
C ASP A 328 16.86 -7.41 -5.89
N ASN A 329 17.20 -8.68 -5.82
CA ASN A 329 16.33 -9.80 -6.20
C ASN A 329 15.49 -10.34 -5.01
N THR A 330 15.51 -9.66 -3.88
CA THR A 330 14.82 -10.03 -2.64
C THR A 330 13.74 -9.02 -2.27
N HIS A 331 14.12 -7.73 -2.25
CA HIS A 331 13.22 -6.66 -1.82
C HIS A 331 12.38 -6.15 -2.97
N PHE A 332 11.15 -5.76 -2.64
CA PHE A 332 10.16 -5.33 -3.60
C PHE A 332 10.27 -3.85 -3.93
N SER A 333 9.99 -3.53 -5.19
CA SER A 333 9.50 -2.21 -5.58
C SER A 333 8.10 -1.99 -4.97
N GLN A 334 7.62 -0.75 -4.95
CA GLN A 334 6.24 -0.44 -4.54
C GLN A 334 5.21 -1.27 -5.32
N TYR A 335 5.42 -1.43 -6.65
CA TYR A 335 4.59 -2.27 -7.49
C TYR A 335 4.62 -3.75 -7.04
N GLY A 336 5.82 -4.30 -6.81
CA GLY A 336 5.97 -5.68 -6.35
C GLY A 336 5.34 -5.94 -4.99
N ALA A 337 5.54 -5.05 -4.03
CA ALA A 337 4.91 -5.13 -2.70
C ALA A 337 3.38 -5.10 -2.80
N THR A 338 2.82 -4.26 -3.71
CA THR A 338 1.38 -4.22 -4.00
C THR A 338 0.89 -5.55 -4.57
N GLN A 339 1.64 -6.17 -5.51
CA GLN A 339 1.26 -7.47 -6.06
C GLN A 339 1.31 -8.58 -5.00
N MET A 340 2.36 -8.62 -4.16
CA MET A 340 2.46 -9.61 -3.07
C MET A 340 1.34 -9.42 -2.04
N GLY A 341 1.04 -8.17 -1.68
CA GLY A 341 -0.10 -7.85 -0.82
C GLY A 341 -1.43 -8.29 -1.44
N GLY A 342 -1.62 -8.11 -2.75
CA GLY A 342 -2.80 -8.58 -3.48
C GLY A 342 -2.97 -10.10 -3.40
N LEU A 343 -1.89 -10.87 -3.58
CA LEU A 343 -1.90 -12.34 -3.44
C LEU A 343 -2.26 -12.79 -2.01
N LEU A 344 -1.74 -12.07 -0.99
CA LEU A 344 -2.11 -12.31 0.41
C LEU A 344 -3.61 -12.06 0.63
N LEU A 345 -4.11 -10.88 0.22
CA LEU A 345 -5.52 -10.52 0.44
C LEU A 345 -6.49 -11.41 -0.32
N GLN A 346 -6.10 -11.92 -1.49
CA GLN A 346 -6.86 -12.95 -2.19
C GLN A 346 -6.98 -14.21 -1.34
N ALA A 347 -5.88 -14.71 -0.77
CA ALA A 347 -5.90 -15.88 0.11
C ALA A 347 -6.69 -15.64 1.41
N VAL A 348 -6.64 -14.41 1.94
CA VAL A 348 -7.44 -14.00 3.11
C VAL A 348 -8.94 -14.14 2.80
N ARG A 349 -9.41 -13.74 1.60
CA ARG A 349 -10.80 -13.91 1.17
C ARG A 349 -11.14 -15.38 0.93
N GLU A 350 -10.31 -16.11 0.21
CA GLU A 350 -10.53 -17.54 -0.12
C GLU A 350 -10.66 -18.41 1.13
N GLN A 351 -9.88 -18.12 2.17
CA GLN A 351 -9.89 -18.87 3.43
C GLN A 351 -10.85 -18.28 4.48
N ASN A 352 -11.57 -17.21 4.15
CA ASN A 352 -12.47 -16.49 5.06
C ASN A 352 -11.82 -16.15 6.41
N LEU A 353 -10.57 -15.64 6.37
CA LEU A 353 -9.84 -15.24 7.57
C LEU A 353 -10.46 -13.99 8.20
N PRO A 354 -10.24 -13.69 9.50
CA PRO A 354 -10.93 -12.61 10.21
C PRO A 354 -10.91 -11.25 9.51
N LEU A 355 -9.81 -10.93 8.81
CA LEU A 355 -9.68 -9.68 8.05
C LEU A 355 -10.57 -9.65 6.79
N ALA A 356 -11.05 -10.80 6.28
CA ALA A 356 -11.78 -10.89 5.00
C ALA A 356 -13.05 -10.02 4.98
N ALA A 357 -13.81 -9.99 6.08
CA ALA A 357 -15.03 -9.20 6.22
C ALA A 357 -14.79 -7.68 6.16
N HIS A 358 -13.55 -7.26 6.37
CA HIS A 358 -13.14 -5.86 6.41
C HIS A 358 -12.41 -5.40 5.13
N LEU A 359 -12.34 -6.23 4.11
CA LEU A 359 -11.72 -5.86 2.83
C LEU A 359 -12.71 -5.15 1.90
N ARG A 360 -12.18 -4.16 1.16
CA ARG A 360 -12.93 -3.41 0.12
C ARG A 360 -13.20 -4.30 -1.10
#